data_59fb3e8092bb15493b9ff1e1dd9611b7
#
_entry.id   59fb3e8092bb15493b9ff1e1dd9611b7
#
_cell.length_a   1.000
_cell.length_b   1.000
_cell.length_c   1.000
_cell.angle_alpha   90.00
_cell.angle_beta   90.00
_cell.angle_gamma   90.00
#
_symmetry.space_group_name_H-M   'P 1'
#
loop_
_entity.id
_entity.type
_entity.pdbx_description
1 polymer ?
#
loop_
_entity_poly.entity_id
_entity_poly.type
_entity_poly.pdbx_seq_one_letter_code
_entity_poly.pdbx_strand_id
1 'polypeptide(L)'
;MKKVQVAYERIQKDVYDIVRENNYGGSCIGWLSTWARGLHSQMQSDVSVMISNDMYRTFIEPELRAQCDFLDYPLYHFDGVEQIRHLDTLLSIEKLRVIQWTQVAGQKPCTDYIPELKRIQAAGKGLLILTYPDQVETLMENLSSRGLYLVLSAGSRDEADAILKDIARWTHD
;
A
#
# COMPACT_ATOMS: atom_id res chain seq x y z
N MET A 1 -3.54 6.12 23.48
CA MET A 1 -3.86 5.44 22.21
C MET A 1 -5.36 5.24 22.03
N LYS A 2 -6.12 4.52 22.88
CA LYS A 2 -7.59 4.30 22.67
C LYS A 2 -8.42 5.57 22.39
N LYS A 3 -8.18 6.70 23.06
CA LYS A 3 -8.89 7.95 22.80
C LYS A 3 -8.61 8.53 21.41
N VAL A 4 -7.39 8.38 20.91
CA VAL A 4 -6.99 8.83 19.57
C VAL A 4 -7.65 7.96 18.52
N GLN A 5 -7.66 6.64 18.70
CA GLN A 5 -8.32 5.70 17.81
C GLN A 5 -9.82 6.00 17.66
N VAL A 6 -10.54 6.20 18.77
CA VAL A 6 -11.97 6.56 18.74
C VAL A 6 -12.21 7.89 18.00
N ALA A 7 -11.34 8.89 18.21
CA ALA A 7 -11.46 10.17 17.49
C ALA A 7 -11.19 9.99 15.99
N TYR A 8 -10.19 9.20 15.62
CA TYR A 8 -9.87 8.87 14.23
C TYR A 8 -11.06 8.20 13.53
N GLU A 9 -11.60 7.13 14.09
CA GLU A 9 -12.74 6.39 13.53
C GLU A 9 -13.95 7.30 13.31
N ARG A 10 -14.29 8.14 14.30
CA ARG A 10 -15.38 9.09 14.17
C ARG A 10 -15.15 10.07 13.03
N ILE A 11 -13.97 10.68 12.96
CA ILE A 11 -13.65 11.68 11.92
C ILE A 11 -13.67 11.03 10.55
N GLN A 12 -13.08 9.85 10.40
CA GLN A 12 -13.08 9.12 9.13
C GLN A 12 -14.50 8.79 8.66
N LYS A 13 -15.36 8.37 9.59
CA LYS A 13 -16.76 8.09 9.28
C LYS A 13 -17.53 9.35 8.92
N ASP A 14 -17.39 10.42 9.67
CA ASP A 14 -18.07 11.69 9.40
C ASP A 14 -17.68 12.24 8.02
N VAL A 15 -16.39 12.20 7.68
CA VAL A 15 -15.90 12.62 6.35
C VAL A 15 -16.45 11.71 5.25
N TYR A 16 -16.42 10.39 5.46
CA TYR A 16 -16.96 9.44 4.50
C TYR A 16 -18.45 9.67 4.23
N ASP A 17 -19.25 9.87 5.28
CA ASP A 17 -20.70 10.10 5.15
C ASP A 17 -21.02 11.38 4.37
N ILE A 18 -20.13 12.40 4.45
CA ILE A 18 -20.29 13.66 3.69
C ILE A 18 -19.92 13.46 2.20
N VAL A 19 -18.82 12.74 1.92
CA VAL A 19 -18.24 12.74 0.57
C VAL A 19 -18.75 11.59 -0.31
N ARG A 20 -19.26 10.50 0.28
CA ARG A 20 -19.56 9.24 -0.43
C ARG A 20 -20.55 9.41 -1.58
N GLU A 21 -21.55 10.28 -1.46
CA GLU A 21 -22.56 10.46 -2.50
C GLU A 21 -21.95 11.07 -3.78
N ASN A 22 -20.97 11.96 -3.62
CA ASN A 22 -20.25 12.59 -4.73
C ASN A 22 -19.01 11.78 -5.16
N ASN A 23 -18.73 10.65 -4.49
CA ASN A 23 -17.58 9.78 -4.76
C ASN A 23 -18.02 8.32 -5.04
N TYR A 24 -19.14 8.13 -5.71
CA TYR A 24 -19.66 6.84 -6.16
C TYR A 24 -19.81 5.80 -5.02
N GLY A 25 -20.10 6.25 -3.81
CA GLY A 25 -20.25 5.40 -2.63
C GLY A 25 -18.92 4.91 -2.04
N GLY A 26 -17.82 5.53 -2.40
CA GLY A 26 -16.48 5.16 -1.94
C GLY A 26 -15.70 6.29 -1.29
N SER A 27 -14.45 6.00 -0.99
CA SER A 27 -13.44 6.96 -0.58
C SER A 27 -12.12 6.75 -1.33
N CYS A 28 -11.28 7.76 -1.37
CA CYS A 28 -10.02 7.73 -2.09
C CYS A 28 -8.84 8.17 -1.22
N ILE A 29 -7.67 7.66 -1.56
CA ILE A 29 -6.38 8.18 -1.08
C ILE A 29 -5.75 8.88 -2.28
N GLY A 30 -5.98 10.20 -2.40
CA GLY A 30 -5.68 10.96 -3.62
C GLY A 30 -4.20 10.90 -4.02
N TRP A 31 -3.28 11.02 -3.07
CA TRP A 31 -1.85 11.00 -3.35
C TRP A 31 -1.30 9.60 -3.75
N LEU A 32 -2.06 8.52 -3.48
CA LEU A 32 -1.77 7.16 -3.95
C LEU A 32 -2.57 6.77 -5.18
N SER A 33 -3.42 7.66 -5.69
CA SER A 33 -4.31 7.42 -6.84
C SER A 33 -5.20 6.18 -6.66
N THR A 34 -5.63 5.90 -5.43
CA THR A 34 -6.49 4.74 -5.12
C THR A 34 -7.91 5.17 -4.76
N TRP A 35 -8.86 4.33 -5.12
CA TRP A 35 -10.26 4.44 -4.76
C TRP A 35 -10.82 3.06 -4.42
N ALA A 36 -11.70 3.00 -3.42
CA ALA A 36 -12.45 1.78 -3.13
C ALA A 36 -13.88 2.12 -2.67
N ARG A 37 -14.81 1.21 -2.92
CA ARG A 37 -16.20 1.39 -2.52
C ARG A 37 -16.33 1.06 -1.03
N GLY A 38 -16.50 2.07 -0.20
CA GLY A 38 -16.54 1.96 1.26
C GLY A 38 -15.47 2.83 1.92
N LEU A 39 -15.22 2.56 3.20
CA LEU A 39 -14.17 3.21 3.97
C LEU A 39 -12.79 2.69 3.53
N HIS A 40 -12.07 3.53 2.79
CA HIS A 40 -10.72 3.27 2.33
C HIS A 40 -9.78 4.36 2.84
N SER A 41 -8.76 3.97 3.57
CA SER A 41 -7.75 4.88 4.10
C SER A 41 -6.41 4.19 4.24
N GLN A 42 -5.34 4.99 4.24
CA GLN A 42 -4.01 4.51 4.56
C GLN A 42 -3.75 4.53 6.06
N MET A 43 -2.94 3.59 6.48
CA MET A 43 -2.29 3.54 7.77
C MET A 43 -0.79 3.64 7.57
N GLN A 44 -0.06 4.22 8.51
CA GLN A 44 1.39 4.28 8.49
C GLN A 44 1.97 4.39 9.91
N SER A 45 3.25 4.08 10.05
CA SER A 45 3.98 4.23 11.31
C SER A 45 5.44 4.57 11.05
N ASP A 46 5.74 5.86 10.88
CA ASP A 46 7.10 6.32 10.57
C ASP A 46 8.07 6.04 11.72
N VAL A 47 7.57 6.06 12.96
CA VAL A 47 8.36 5.71 14.14
C VAL A 47 8.84 4.24 14.13
N SER A 48 8.26 3.41 13.30
CA SER A 48 8.58 1.97 13.24
C SER A 48 10.04 1.69 12.89
N VAL A 49 10.68 2.57 12.11
CA VAL A 49 12.10 2.43 11.75
C VAL A 49 13.04 2.61 12.95
N MET A 50 12.56 3.24 14.04
CA MET A 50 13.34 3.53 15.24
C MET A 50 13.09 2.58 16.41
N ILE A 51 12.15 1.66 16.30
CA ILE A 51 11.73 0.78 17.40
C ILE A 51 12.00 -0.69 17.08
N SER A 52 12.14 -1.51 18.14
CA SER A 52 12.32 -2.96 17.99
C SER A 52 11.03 -3.66 17.55
N ASN A 53 11.18 -4.91 17.08
CA ASN A 53 10.03 -5.75 16.73
C ASN A 53 9.07 -5.96 17.91
N ASP A 54 9.60 -6.09 19.14
CA ASP A 54 8.78 -6.29 20.32
C ASP A 54 7.99 -5.01 20.67
N MET A 55 8.62 -3.85 20.54
CA MET A 55 7.91 -2.57 20.72
C MET A 55 6.85 -2.37 19.63
N TYR A 56 7.16 -2.74 18.38
CA TYR A 56 6.20 -2.67 17.29
C TYR A 56 4.97 -3.55 17.56
N ARG A 57 5.17 -4.81 17.96
CA ARG A 57 4.08 -5.72 18.32
C ARG A 57 3.29 -5.24 19.54
N THR A 58 3.96 -4.62 20.49
CA THR A 58 3.29 -4.15 21.74
C THR A 58 2.46 -2.89 21.51
N PHE A 59 2.96 -1.94 20.73
CA PHE A 59 2.38 -0.60 20.65
C PHE A 59 1.74 -0.26 19.32
N ILE A 60 2.26 -0.78 18.20
CA ILE A 60 1.80 -0.41 16.85
C ILE A 60 0.82 -1.45 16.31
N GLU A 61 1.15 -2.73 16.36
CA GLU A 61 0.30 -3.79 15.83
C GLU A 61 -1.16 -3.75 16.34
N PRO A 62 -1.44 -3.55 17.65
CA PRO A 62 -2.82 -3.49 18.13
C PRO A 62 -3.63 -2.34 17.52
N GLU A 63 -2.98 -1.19 17.29
CA GLU A 63 -3.62 -0.03 16.67
C GLU A 63 -3.89 -0.29 15.17
N LEU A 64 -2.94 -0.91 14.46
CA LEU A 64 -3.13 -1.28 13.05
C LEU A 64 -4.27 -2.30 12.90
N ARG A 65 -4.35 -3.30 13.78
CA ARG A 65 -5.46 -4.27 13.78
C ARG A 65 -6.80 -3.59 14.00
N ALA A 66 -6.89 -2.66 14.96
CA ALA A 66 -8.11 -1.91 15.22
C ALA A 66 -8.53 -1.05 14.01
N GLN A 67 -7.58 -0.39 13.34
CA GLN A 67 -7.85 0.36 12.12
C GLN A 67 -8.29 -0.57 10.97
N CYS A 68 -7.64 -1.72 10.80
CA CYS A 68 -8.05 -2.74 9.83
C CYS A 68 -9.45 -3.30 10.10
N ASP A 69 -9.87 -3.38 11.37
CA ASP A 69 -11.20 -3.82 11.75
C ASP A 69 -12.28 -2.78 11.41
N PHE A 70 -11.92 -1.51 11.47
CA PHE A 70 -12.80 -0.38 11.18
C PHE A 70 -12.95 -0.09 9.68
N LEU A 71 -11.87 -0.22 8.90
CA LEU A 71 -11.84 0.10 7.48
C LEU A 71 -12.34 -1.08 6.62
N ASP A 72 -13.12 -0.80 5.57
CA ASP A 72 -13.51 -1.80 4.59
C ASP A 72 -12.32 -2.21 3.70
N TYR A 73 -11.47 -1.24 3.35
CA TYR A 73 -10.32 -1.43 2.47
C TYR A 73 -9.07 -0.74 3.04
N PRO A 74 -8.48 -1.32 4.11
CA PRO A 74 -7.26 -0.78 4.71
C PRO A 74 -6.05 -0.98 3.81
N LEU A 75 -5.23 0.08 3.68
CA LEU A 75 -3.95 0.09 3.00
C LEU A 75 -2.87 0.52 3.99
N TYR A 76 -1.74 -0.17 4.01
CA TYR A 76 -0.57 0.24 4.79
C TYR A 76 0.47 0.91 3.89
N HIS A 77 0.83 2.13 4.23
CA HIS A 77 1.94 2.86 3.61
C HIS A 77 3.25 2.38 4.23
N PHE A 78 4.01 1.62 3.45
CA PHE A 78 5.29 1.06 3.85
C PHE A 78 6.40 2.02 3.42
N ASP A 79 6.79 2.89 4.35
CA ASP A 79 7.72 4.00 4.09
C ASP A 79 9.13 3.64 4.52
N GLY A 80 9.89 3.15 3.55
CA GLY A 80 11.30 2.83 3.71
C GLY A 80 11.60 1.38 4.08
N VAL A 81 12.75 0.92 3.59
CA VAL A 81 13.21 -0.48 3.70
C VAL A 81 13.54 -0.90 5.13
N GLU A 82 13.78 0.04 6.02
CA GLU A 82 14.02 -0.23 7.44
C GLU A 82 12.80 -0.88 8.12
N GLN A 83 11.60 -0.70 7.55
CA GLN A 83 10.38 -1.35 8.01
C GLN A 83 10.31 -2.85 7.68
N ILE A 84 11.19 -3.38 6.82
CA ILE A 84 11.22 -4.82 6.45
C ILE A 84 11.26 -5.72 7.68
N ARG A 85 11.92 -5.28 8.77
CA ARG A 85 11.94 -6.00 10.05
C ARG A 85 10.55 -6.26 10.64
N HIS A 86 9.55 -5.47 10.27
CA HIS A 86 8.17 -5.57 10.74
C HIS A 86 7.22 -6.23 9.72
N LEU A 87 7.74 -6.60 8.54
CA LEU A 87 6.92 -7.11 7.44
C LEU A 87 6.11 -8.35 7.87
N ASP A 88 6.71 -9.30 8.60
CA ASP A 88 5.99 -10.49 9.08
C ASP A 88 4.78 -10.12 9.95
N THR A 89 4.92 -9.13 10.81
CA THR A 89 3.81 -8.64 11.62
C THR A 89 2.71 -8.03 10.76
N LEU A 90 3.05 -7.22 9.77
CA LEU A 90 2.09 -6.64 8.84
C LEU A 90 1.36 -7.74 8.03
N LEU A 91 2.10 -8.72 7.52
CA LEU A 91 1.52 -9.82 6.75
C LEU A 91 0.57 -10.70 7.59
N SER A 92 0.78 -10.77 8.92
CA SER A 92 -0.08 -11.50 9.85
C SER A 92 -1.43 -10.82 10.11
N ILE A 93 -1.60 -9.56 9.72
CA ILE A 93 -2.87 -8.83 9.89
C ILE A 93 -3.83 -9.27 8.77
N GLU A 94 -4.75 -10.17 9.08
CA GLU A 94 -5.62 -10.80 8.08
C GLU A 94 -6.44 -9.77 7.28
N LYS A 95 -7.01 -8.77 7.96
CA LYS A 95 -7.85 -7.76 7.32
C LYS A 95 -7.08 -6.69 6.54
N LEU A 96 -5.76 -6.57 6.70
CA LEU A 96 -4.96 -5.67 5.86
C LEU A 96 -5.05 -6.13 4.40
N ARG A 97 -5.48 -5.23 3.51
CA ARG A 97 -5.76 -5.57 2.11
C ARG A 97 -4.59 -5.28 1.18
N VAL A 98 -3.94 -4.15 1.38
CA VAL A 98 -2.91 -3.66 0.46
C VAL A 98 -1.71 -3.16 1.26
N ILE A 99 -0.51 -3.45 0.76
CA ILE A 99 0.72 -2.79 1.19
C ILE A 99 1.20 -1.93 0.03
N GLN A 100 1.37 -0.64 0.28
CA GLN A 100 2.00 0.27 -0.67
C GLN A 100 3.47 0.37 -0.33
N TRP A 101 4.32 0.00 -1.27
CA TRP A 101 5.77 0.06 -1.14
C TRP A 101 6.29 1.40 -1.63
N THR A 102 7.01 2.12 -0.76
CA THR A 102 7.64 3.40 -1.10
C THR A 102 9.14 3.22 -1.30
N GLN A 103 9.63 3.68 -2.44
CA GLN A 103 11.05 3.87 -2.66
C GLN A 103 11.44 5.26 -2.14
N VAL A 104 12.07 5.30 -0.96
CA VAL A 104 12.54 6.56 -0.36
C VAL A 104 13.78 7.06 -1.08
N ALA A 105 13.93 8.37 -1.21
CA ALA A 105 15.09 8.98 -1.83
C ALA A 105 16.41 8.52 -1.16
N GLY A 106 17.37 8.12 -1.98
CA GLY A 106 18.66 7.59 -1.52
C GLY A 106 18.67 6.11 -1.17
N GLN A 107 17.54 5.43 -1.19
CA GLN A 107 17.46 3.98 -1.07
C GLN A 107 17.59 3.32 -2.45
N LYS A 108 17.86 2.01 -2.44
CA LYS A 108 17.89 1.19 -3.64
C LYS A 108 16.50 1.13 -4.30
N PRO A 109 16.45 0.87 -5.62
CA PRO A 109 15.18 0.72 -6.33
C PRO A 109 14.36 -0.44 -5.77
N CYS A 110 13.03 -0.37 -5.94
CA CYS A 110 12.13 -1.43 -5.47
C CYS A 110 12.43 -2.80 -6.09
N THR A 111 13.05 -2.84 -7.26
CA THR A 111 13.51 -4.06 -7.94
C THR A 111 14.59 -4.83 -7.18
N ASP A 112 15.31 -4.20 -6.24
CA ASP A 112 16.27 -4.88 -5.37
C ASP A 112 15.59 -5.66 -4.23
N TYR A 113 14.28 -5.47 -4.03
CA TYR A 113 13.49 -6.07 -2.95
C TYR A 113 12.42 -7.05 -3.46
N ILE A 114 12.65 -7.66 -4.62
CA ILE A 114 11.75 -8.67 -5.20
C ILE A 114 11.36 -9.80 -4.21
N PRO A 115 12.27 -10.33 -3.37
CA PRO A 115 11.88 -11.33 -2.38
C PRO A 115 10.81 -10.85 -1.40
N GLU A 116 10.91 -9.62 -0.90
CA GLU A 116 9.95 -9.01 0.02
C GLU A 116 8.61 -8.74 -0.68
N LEU A 117 8.66 -8.23 -1.91
CA LEU A 117 7.47 -7.97 -2.73
C LEU A 117 6.70 -9.28 -3.02
N LYS A 118 7.42 -10.36 -3.36
CA LYS A 118 6.83 -11.71 -3.53
C LYS A 118 6.18 -12.21 -2.24
N ARG A 119 6.78 -11.96 -1.07
CA ARG A 119 6.20 -12.34 0.22
C ARG A 119 4.88 -11.62 0.49
N ILE A 120 4.76 -10.34 0.11
CA ILE A 120 3.52 -9.58 0.22
C ILE A 120 2.42 -10.23 -0.62
N GLN A 121 2.70 -10.55 -1.88
CA GLN A 121 1.73 -11.21 -2.76
C GLN A 121 1.39 -12.63 -2.28
N ALA A 122 2.38 -13.40 -1.84
CA ALA A 122 2.17 -14.75 -1.30
C ALA A 122 1.29 -14.77 -0.03
N ALA A 123 1.29 -13.67 0.75
CA ALA A 123 0.38 -13.49 1.87
C ALA A 123 -1.05 -13.05 1.45
N GLY A 124 -1.33 -13.02 0.16
CA GLY A 124 -2.65 -12.64 -0.38
C GLY A 124 -2.95 -11.14 -0.27
N LYS A 125 -1.93 -10.29 -0.10
CA LYS A 125 -2.08 -8.84 -0.05
C LYS A 125 -1.90 -8.24 -1.44
N GLY A 126 -2.71 -7.22 -1.76
CA GLY A 126 -2.45 -6.36 -2.90
C GLY A 126 -1.15 -5.58 -2.68
N LEU A 127 -0.46 -5.31 -3.77
CA LEU A 127 0.81 -4.59 -3.77
C LEU A 127 0.71 -3.36 -4.67
N LEU A 128 0.86 -2.18 -4.06
CA LEU A 128 0.92 -0.92 -4.78
C LEU A 128 2.37 -0.41 -4.75
N ILE A 129 2.93 -0.12 -5.92
CA ILE A 129 4.31 0.39 -6.05
C ILE A 129 4.30 1.69 -6.85
N LEU A 130 4.86 2.75 -6.27
CA LEU A 130 5.25 3.93 -7.02
C LEU A 130 6.62 3.63 -7.63
N THR A 131 6.71 3.62 -8.96
CA THR A 131 7.89 3.15 -9.69
C THR A 131 8.24 4.03 -10.88
N TYR A 132 9.32 3.71 -11.55
CA TYR A 132 9.78 4.40 -12.75
C TYR A 132 9.70 3.48 -13.97
N PRO A 133 9.61 4.04 -15.21
CA PRO A 133 9.47 3.25 -16.44
C PRO A 133 10.53 2.15 -16.61
N ASP A 134 11.77 2.43 -16.24
CA ASP A 134 12.92 1.51 -16.35
C ASP A 134 12.87 0.32 -15.37
N GLN A 135 12.00 0.36 -14.38
CA GLN A 135 11.81 -0.71 -13.38
C GLN A 135 10.65 -1.65 -13.72
N VAL A 136 9.76 -1.24 -14.62
CA VAL A 136 8.48 -1.92 -14.88
C VAL A 136 8.69 -3.34 -15.38
N GLU A 137 9.58 -3.56 -16.36
CA GLU A 137 9.88 -4.89 -16.92
C GLU A 137 10.28 -5.86 -15.81
N THR A 138 11.27 -5.48 -15.00
CA THR A 138 11.75 -6.32 -13.88
C THR A 138 10.65 -6.64 -12.88
N LEU A 139 9.78 -5.67 -12.54
CA LEU A 139 8.66 -5.91 -11.65
C LEU A 139 7.66 -6.88 -12.27
N MET A 140 7.29 -6.67 -13.53
CA MET A 140 6.32 -7.50 -14.25
C MET A 140 6.82 -8.93 -14.48
N GLU A 141 8.11 -9.14 -14.73
CA GLU A 141 8.70 -10.48 -14.88
C GLU A 141 8.75 -11.28 -13.58
N ASN A 142 8.82 -10.60 -12.45
CA ASN A 142 9.05 -11.24 -11.17
C ASN A 142 7.82 -11.33 -10.28
N LEU A 143 6.82 -10.49 -10.47
CA LEU A 143 5.63 -10.39 -9.64
C LEU A 143 4.39 -10.87 -10.40
N SER A 144 3.47 -11.53 -9.70
CA SER A 144 2.15 -11.81 -10.27
C SER A 144 1.44 -10.52 -10.64
N SER A 145 0.80 -10.48 -11.80
CA SER A 145 -0.04 -9.34 -12.20
C SER A 145 -1.31 -9.22 -11.34
N ARG A 146 -1.68 -10.30 -10.66
CA ARG A 146 -2.86 -10.33 -9.80
C ARG A 146 -2.63 -9.54 -8.51
N GLY A 147 -3.45 -8.50 -8.29
CA GLY A 147 -3.33 -7.63 -7.12
C GLY A 147 -2.11 -6.69 -7.16
N LEU A 148 -1.47 -6.54 -8.32
CA LEU A 148 -0.39 -5.58 -8.54
C LEU A 148 -0.95 -4.28 -9.11
N TYR A 149 -0.57 -3.16 -8.50
CA TYR A 149 -0.91 -1.82 -8.95
C TYR A 149 0.36 -0.96 -9.03
N LEU A 150 0.78 -0.63 -10.25
CA LEU A 150 1.94 0.21 -10.51
C LEU A 150 1.49 1.65 -10.79
N VAL A 151 2.10 2.60 -10.11
CA VAL A 151 1.90 4.04 -10.34
C VAL A 151 3.20 4.61 -10.84
N LEU A 152 3.17 5.15 -12.06
CA LEU A 152 4.34 5.77 -12.69
C LEU A 152 3.90 6.96 -13.56
N SER A 153 4.86 7.80 -13.90
CA SER A 153 4.67 8.93 -14.81
C SER A 153 5.39 8.68 -16.13
N ALA A 154 4.81 9.16 -17.21
CA ALA A 154 5.43 9.19 -18.52
C ALA A 154 5.63 10.65 -18.97
N GLY A 155 6.67 10.93 -19.73
CA GLY A 155 6.99 12.26 -20.24
C GLY A 155 6.11 12.69 -21.42
N SER A 156 5.42 11.72 -22.07
CA SER A 156 4.53 11.97 -23.20
C SER A 156 3.45 10.90 -23.29
N ARG A 157 2.40 11.18 -24.08
CA ARG A 157 1.37 10.20 -24.37
C ARG A 157 1.93 8.98 -25.11
N ASP A 158 2.80 9.20 -26.10
CA ASP A 158 3.39 8.11 -26.88
C ASP A 158 4.22 7.17 -26.01
N GLU A 159 4.96 7.72 -25.04
CA GLU A 159 5.69 6.94 -24.06
C GLU A 159 4.73 6.15 -23.15
N ALA A 160 3.65 6.77 -22.68
CA ALA A 160 2.65 6.08 -21.86
C ALA A 160 1.99 4.93 -22.62
N ASP A 161 1.61 5.15 -23.89
CA ASP A 161 1.00 4.13 -24.77
C ASP A 161 2.00 2.99 -25.03
N ALA A 162 3.29 3.27 -25.19
CA ALA A 162 4.33 2.26 -25.33
C ALA A 162 4.49 1.42 -24.05
N ILE A 163 4.58 2.06 -22.89
CA ILE A 163 4.67 1.38 -21.58
C ILE A 163 3.45 0.47 -21.37
N LEU A 164 2.24 0.95 -21.63
CA LEU A 164 1.02 0.15 -21.47
C LEU A 164 0.99 -1.08 -22.40
N LYS A 165 1.49 -0.93 -23.63
CA LYS A 165 1.61 -2.04 -24.57
C LYS A 165 2.62 -3.09 -24.09
N ASP A 166 3.72 -2.66 -23.52
CA ASP A 166 4.75 -3.55 -22.98
C ASP A 166 4.25 -4.25 -21.70
N ILE A 167 3.60 -3.53 -20.79
CA ILE A 167 2.95 -4.12 -19.60
C ILE A 167 1.94 -5.20 -20.01
N ALA A 168 1.11 -4.95 -21.03
CA ALA A 168 0.14 -5.94 -21.51
C ALA A 168 0.82 -7.23 -22.01
N ARG A 169 2.02 -7.14 -22.55
CA ARG A 169 2.84 -8.26 -23.02
C ARG A 169 3.47 -9.06 -21.85
N TRP A 170 3.87 -8.35 -20.79
CA TRP A 170 4.48 -8.94 -19.59
C TRP A 170 3.46 -9.43 -18.56
N THR A 171 2.17 -9.12 -18.75
CA THR A 171 1.12 -9.54 -17.82
C THR A 171 1.03 -11.07 -17.76
N HIS A 172 1.12 -11.62 -16.57
CA HIS A 172 0.99 -13.06 -16.27
C HIS A 172 0.45 -13.26 -14.84
N ASP A 173 0.04 -14.49 -14.53
CA ASP A 173 -0.42 -14.92 -13.20
C ASP A 173 0.68 -15.64 -12.40
#